data_6c9a5742125800df449f4b3c24f4475a
#
_entry.id   6c9a5742125800df449f4b3c24f4475a
#
_cell.length_a   1.000
_cell.length_b   1.000
_cell.length_c   1.000
_cell.angle_alpha   90.00
_cell.angle_beta   90.00
_cell.angle_gamma   90.00
#
_symmetry.space_group_name_H-M   'P 1'
#
loop_
_entity.id
_entity.type
_entity.pdbx_description
1 polymer ?
#
loop_
_entity_poly.entity_id
_entity_poly.type
_entity_poly.pdbx_seq_one_letter_code
_entity_poly.pdbx_strand_id
1 'polypeptide(L)'
;MRLKKLMAVACAAALTVTAFAGCSKKNDSSSGSDSKGDAKKEYYNAQPVDTGWEWGNVEIVDGGFIPDVIYNPTEEGLIYARTDMGGAYKYNKDTQRWECITDCFGGDDWNYNGTESLATDPVEPNRVYLAAGTYSTNNGAIFASDDYGKNWTICEMPFGMGGNEVGRGCGERLQVDPNDNSILYFGSRADGLWKSTDYGATWNEVTSFPTKGGYTEDGYLSLIHI
;
A
#
# COMPACT_ATOMS: atom_id res chain seq x y z
N MET A 1 43.31 46.68 7.90
CA MET A 1 41.95 47.05 7.48
C MET A 1 41.78 46.61 6.03
N ARG A 2 41.13 45.52 5.76
CA ARG A 2 40.87 44.98 4.39
C ARG A 2 39.37 44.95 4.14
N LEU A 3 38.93 45.77 3.22
CA LEU A 3 37.56 45.81 2.69
C LEU A 3 37.25 44.51 1.92
N LYS A 4 36.25 43.79 2.31
CA LYS A 4 35.72 42.67 1.53
C LYS A 4 34.61 43.19 0.61
N LYS A 5 34.80 42.99 -0.69
CA LYS A 5 33.83 43.32 -1.73
C LYS A 5 32.61 42.38 -1.64
N LEU A 6 31.41 42.94 -1.56
CA LEU A 6 30.15 42.24 -1.79
C LEU A 6 30.01 42.01 -3.32
N MET A 7 29.89 40.75 -3.71
CA MET A 7 29.38 40.41 -5.04
C MET A 7 27.89 40.09 -4.90
N ALA A 8 27.07 40.92 -5.49
CA ALA A 8 25.66 40.64 -5.71
C ALA A 8 25.53 39.74 -6.96
N VAL A 9 25.04 38.53 -6.79
CA VAL A 9 24.64 37.67 -7.88
C VAL A 9 23.15 37.84 -8.03
N ALA A 10 22.72 38.43 -9.16
CA ALA A 10 21.35 38.52 -9.56
C ALA A 10 20.94 37.15 -10.15
N CYS A 11 20.13 36.37 -9.43
CA CYS A 11 19.44 35.20 -9.97
C CYS A 11 18.18 35.68 -10.68
N ALA A 12 18.17 35.56 -12.00
CA ALA A 12 16.97 35.70 -12.82
C ALA A 12 16.03 34.51 -12.54
N ALA A 13 14.91 34.80 -11.89
CA ALA A 13 13.84 33.81 -11.71
C ALA A 13 13.11 33.60 -13.04
N ALA A 14 13.32 32.45 -13.68
CA ALA A 14 12.44 31.96 -14.74
C ALA A 14 11.25 31.28 -14.05
N LEU A 15 10.11 31.95 -14.02
CA LEU A 15 8.82 31.37 -13.64
C LEU A 15 8.37 30.41 -14.75
N THR A 16 8.59 29.11 -14.55
CA THR A 16 7.84 28.09 -15.28
C THR A 16 6.58 27.77 -14.48
N VAL A 17 5.45 28.24 -14.99
CA VAL A 17 4.13 27.87 -14.49
C VAL A 17 3.89 26.43 -14.93
N THR A 18 4.12 25.46 -14.07
CA THR A 18 3.60 24.10 -14.24
C THR A 18 2.18 24.08 -13.71
N ALA A 19 1.25 23.93 -14.65
CA ALA A 19 -0.16 23.73 -14.33
C ALA A 19 -0.32 22.41 -13.56
N PHE A 20 -0.76 22.48 -12.30
CA PHE A 20 -1.24 21.34 -11.55
C PHE A 20 -2.54 20.86 -12.20
N ALA A 21 -2.48 19.76 -12.93
CA ALA A 21 -3.67 19.02 -13.32
C ALA A 21 -4.12 18.19 -12.09
N GLY A 22 -5.00 18.78 -11.29
CA GLY A 22 -5.73 18.01 -10.28
C GLY A 22 -6.55 16.92 -10.98
N CYS A 23 -6.46 15.68 -10.53
CA CYS A 23 -7.34 14.60 -10.95
C CYS A 23 -8.76 14.89 -10.49
N SER A 24 -9.50 15.62 -11.32
CA SER A 24 -10.94 15.75 -11.21
C SER A 24 -11.58 14.65 -12.05
N LYS A 25 -12.24 13.69 -11.43
CA LYS A 25 -13.09 12.72 -12.12
C LYS A 25 -14.17 13.47 -12.91
N LYS A 26 -14.07 13.48 -14.23
CA LYS A 26 -15.20 13.75 -15.12
C LYS A 26 -15.80 12.42 -15.54
N ASN A 27 -17.04 12.20 -15.11
CA ASN A 27 -17.90 11.23 -15.76
C ASN A 27 -18.26 11.77 -17.14
N ASP A 28 -17.79 11.12 -18.18
CA ASP A 28 -18.38 11.23 -19.50
C ASP A 28 -18.71 9.84 -20.02
N SER A 29 -20.00 9.59 -20.10
CA SER A 29 -20.59 8.46 -20.78
C SER A 29 -20.53 8.68 -22.29
N SER A 30 -19.78 7.87 -23.03
CA SER A 30 -20.06 7.61 -24.44
C SER A 30 -19.60 6.20 -24.82
N SER A 31 -20.54 5.50 -25.40
CA SER A 31 -20.45 4.17 -25.99
C SER A 31 -19.51 4.12 -27.20
N GLY A 32 -18.74 3.03 -27.33
CA GLY A 32 -18.24 2.63 -28.64
C GLY A 32 -16.95 1.83 -28.65
N SER A 33 -17.09 0.57 -28.99
CA SER A 33 -16.18 -0.33 -29.69
C SER A 33 -14.89 -0.83 -29.03
N ASP A 34 -14.84 -2.16 -28.92
CA ASP A 34 -13.71 -3.01 -28.58
C ASP A 34 -12.41 -2.67 -29.31
N SER A 35 -11.39 -2.30 -28.55
CA SER A 35 -10.01 -2.64 -28.83
C SER A 35 -9.33 -2.90 -27.49
N LYS A 36 -8.96 -4.15 -27.23
CA LYS A 36 -8.03 -4.51 -26.15
C LYS A 36 -6.67 -3.89 -26.48
N GLY A 37 -6.50 -2.63 -26.13
CA GLY A 37 -5.19 -2.01 -26.03
C GLY A 37 -4.74 -2.21 -24.59
N ASP A 38 -3.51 -2.71 -24.40
CA ASP A 38 -2.86 -2.78 -23.10
C ASP A 38 -2.93 -1.41 -22.44
N ALA A 39 -3.85 -1.22 -21.51
CA ALA A 39 -3.92 -0.03 -20.69
C ALA A 39 -2.61 0.05 -19.90
N LYS A 40 -1.82 1.09 -20.13
CA LYS A 40 -0.61 1.34 -19.35
C LYS A 40 -1.00 1.38 -17.89
N LYS A 41 -0.43 0.47 -17.12
CA LYS A 41 -0.59 0.41 -15.67
C LYS A 41 -0.04 1.72 -15.10
N GLU A 42 -0.89 2.49 -14.42
CA GLU A 42 -0.46 3.70 -13.74
C GLU A 42 -0.05 3.30 -12.32
N TYR A 43 1.24 3.43 -12.04
CA TYR A 43 1.78 3.12 -10.72
C TYR A 43 1.58 4.30 -9.77
N TYR A 44 1.23 3.98 -8.53
CA TYR A 44 1.27 4.97 -7.46
C TYR A 44 2.70 5.46 -7.28
N ASN A 45 2.87 6.77 -7.35
CA ASN A 45 4.16 7.41 -7.17
C ASN A 45 3.96 8.69 -6.34
N ALA A 46 4.26 8.61 -5.04
CA ALA A 46 4.31 9.78 -4.20
C ALA A 46 5.37 10.74 -4.76
N GLN A 47 4.97 11.95 -5.12
CA GLN A 47 5.91 12.93 -5.64
C GLN A 47 6.87 13.35 -4.53
N PRO A 48 8.19 13.17 -4.71
CA PRO A 48 9.14 13.63 -3.70
C PRO A 48 9.02 15.14 -3.58
N VAL A 49 8.76 15.61 -2.36
CA VAL A 49 8.83 17.02 -2.05
C VAL A 49 10.30 17.37 -1.98
N ASP A 50 10.78 18.23 -2.89
CA ASP A 50 12.14 18.78 -2.79
C ASP A 50 12.20 19.71 -1.58
N THR A 51 12.70 19.19 -0.49
CA THR A 51 12.89 19.93 0.77
C THR A 51 14.27 20.56 0.87
N GLY A 52 15.15 20.34 -0.11
CA GLY A 52 16.56 20.73 -0.04
C GLY A 52 17.38 19.96 0.98
N TRP A 53 16.82 18.86 1.55
CA TRP A 53 17.50 17.95 2.45
C TRP A 53 17.83 16.66 1.72
N GLU A 54 19.03 16.15 1.89
CA GLU A 54 19.35 14.78 1.51
C GLU A 54 18.95 13.85 2.65
N TRP A 55 18.00 12.96 2.36
CA TRP A 55 17.59 11.92 3.29
C TRP A 55 18.48 10.70 3.09
N GLY A 56 19.24 10.34 4.10
CA GLY A 56 19.98 9.08 4.15
C GLY A 56 19.23 8.07 5.01
N ASN A 57 19.21 6.82 4.59
CA ASN A 57 18.73 5.74 5.44
C ASN A 57 19.68 5.63 6.65
N VAL A 58 19.16 5.98 7.82
CA VAL A 58 19.76 5.53 9.07
C VAL A 58 19.36 4.06 9.22
N GLU A 59 20.31 3.18 9.50
CA GLU A 59 20.00 1.77 9.81
C GLU A 59 19.21 1.70 11.14
N ILE A 60 17.95 2.11 11.10
CA ILE A 60 16.99 1.82 12.14
C ILE A 60 16.31 0.55 11.66
N VAL A 61 16.70 -0.57 12.26
CA VAL A 61 16.14 -1.88 11.93
C VAL A 61 14.78 -2.03 12.59
N ASP A 62 14.01 -0.98 12.76
CA ASP A 62 12.68 -1.12 13.35
C ASP A 62 11.88 0.19 13.42
N GLY A 63 10.60 0.07 13.15
CA GLY A 63 9.57 1.07 13.38
C GLY A 63 8.22 0.47 13.69
N GLY A 64 8.01 -0.08 14.88
CA GLY A 64 6.69 -0.52 15.33
C GLY A 64 6.61 -1.99 15.72
N PHE A 65 5.40 -2.42 16.08
CA PHE A 65 5.09 -3.81 16.37
C PHE A 65 4.99 -4.58 15.04
N ILE A 66 5.61 -5.76 14.97
CA ILE A 66 5.53 -6.67 13.82
C ILE A 66 4.42 -7.69 14.10
N PRO A 67 3.23 -7.51 13.55
CA PRO A 67 2.11 -8.43 13.78
C PRO A 67 2.31 -9.78 13.11
N ASP A 68 2.98 -9.81 11.94
CA ASP A 68 3.17 -11.04 11.20
C ASP A 68 4.40 -11.02 10.28
N VAL A 69 4.87 -12.24 9.97
CA VAL A 69 5.92 -12.53 8.98
C VAL A 69 5.36 -13.54 7.99
N ILE A 70 5.29 -13.16 6.73
CA ILE A 70 4.59 -13.88 5.67
C ILE A 70 5.61 -14.52 4.72
N TYR A 71 5.53 -15.83 4.54
CA TYR A 71 6.37 -16.59 3.63
C TYR A 71 5.65 -16.81 2.31
N ASN A 72 6.35 -16.61 1.19
CA ASN A 72 5.81 -17.05 -0.10
C ASN A 72 5.88 -18.59 -0.17
N PRO A 73 4.79 -19.28 -0.56
CA PRO A 73 4.75 -20.74 -0.53
C PRO A 73 5.52 -21.39 -1.69
N THR A 74 5.91 -20.65 -2.71
CA THR A 74 6.49 -21.18 -3.95
C THR A 74 7.91 -20.69 -4.23
N GLU A 75 8.28 -19.50 -3.78
CA GLU A 75 9.65 -18.98 -3.93
C GLU A 75 10.41 -19.10 -2.60
N GLU A 76 11.44 -19.97 -2.59
CA GLU A 76 12.25 -20.20 -1.41
C GLU A 76 13.02 -18.94 -0.98
N GLY A 77 12.85 -18.59 0.30
CA GLY A 77 13.52 -17.44 0.90
C GLY A 77 12.86 -16.09 0.60
N LEU A 78 11.72 -16.08 -0.09
CA LEU A 78 10.90 -14.88 -0.23
C LEU A 78 10.04 -14.71 1.02
N ILE A 79 10.37 -13.69 1.80
CA ILE A 79 9.77 -13.44 3.10
C ILE A 79 9.42 -11.95 3.20
N TYR A 80 8.21 -11.68 3.69
CA TYR A 80 7.74 -10.33 3.98
C TYR A 80 7.43 -10.18 5.47
N ALA A 81 7.53 -8.97 5.97
CA ALA A 81 7.05 -8.60 7.30
C ALA A 81 6.19 -7.35 7.19
N ARG A 82 5.13 -7.26 7.98
CA ARG A 82 4.34 -6.05 8.11
C ARG A 82 4.45 -5.47 9.50
N THR A 83 4.32 -4.16 9.60
CA THR A 83 4.30 -3.45 10.87
C THR A 83 3.00 -2.67 11.05
N ASP A 84 2.69 -2.33 12.28
CA ASP A 84 1.47 -1.60 12.61
C ASP A 84 1.52 -0.12 12.19
N MET A 85 2.71 0.48 12.04
CA MET A 85 2.86 1.88 11.69
C MET A 85 4.16 2.24 10.97
N GLY A 86 5.04 1.27 10.75
CA GLY A 86 6.35 1.45 10.11
C GLY A 86 6.44 0.86 8.69
N GLY A 87 5.30 0.56 8.06
CA GLY A 87 5.27 0.01 6.70
C GLY A 87 5.44 -1.50 6.62
N ALA A 88 5.80 -1.96 5.44
CA ALA A 88 6.08 -3.36 5.13
C ALA A 88 7.49 -3.55 4.60
N TYR A 89 8.01 -4.75 4.81
CA TYR A 89 9.41 -5.09 4.53
C TYR A 89 9.51 -6.41 3.77
N LYS A 90 10.50 -6.49 2.91
CA LYS A 90 10.94 -7.74 2.26
C LYS A 90 12.31 -8.12 2.79
N TYR A 91 12.51 -9.38 3.12
CA TYR A 91 13.81 -9.89 3.51
C TYR A 91 14.71 -10.09 2.27
N ASN A 92 15.89 -9.49 2.30
CA ASN A 92 16.93 -9.72 1.32
C ASN A 92 17.91 -10.78 1.85
N LYS A 93 17.86 -11.97 1.26
CA LYS A 93 18.69 -13.12 1.68
C LYS A 93 20.18 -12.92 1.42
N ASP A 94 20.54 -12.10 0.43
CA ASP A 94 21.94 -11.90 0.05
C ASP A 94 22.64 -10.95 1.03
N THR A 95 21.94 -9.92 1.48
CA THR A 95 22.44 -8.95 2.47
C THR A 95 22.08 -9.33 3.90
N GLN A 96 21.16 -10.30 4.08
CA GLN A 96 20.57 -10.69 5.37
C GLN A 96 19.91 -9.53 6.10
N ARG A 97 19.25 -8.64 5.35
CA ARG A 97 18.59 -7.44 5.88
C ARG A 97 17.14 -7.35 5.42
N TRP A 98 16.34 -6.65 6.21
CA TRP A 98 15.01 -6.24 5.81
C TRP A 98 15.08 -4.96 5.02
N GLU A 99 14.41 -4.92 3.86
CA GLU A 99 14.29 -3.77 2.97
C GLU A 99 12.86 -3.26 3.03
N CYS A 100 12.68 -1.98 3.36
CA CYS A 100 11.35 -1.37 3.35
C CYS A 100 10.83 -1.31 1.90
N ILE A 101 9.61 -1.78 1.69
CA ILE A 101 8.95 -1.75 0.39
C ILE A 101 7.84 -0.69 0.31
N THR A 102 7.69 0.10 1.37
CA THR A 102 6.68 1.16 1.50
C THR A 102 7.28 2.54 1.76
N ASP A 103 8.58 2.73 1.57
CA ASP A 103 9.27 4.04 1.71
C ASP A 103 8.72 5.11 0.75
N CYS A 104 7.97 4.69 -0.28
CA CYS A 104 7.27 5.59 -1.18
C CYS A 104 6.04 6.25 -0.55
N PHE A 105 5.53 5.75 0.58
CA PHE A 105 4.39 6.33 1.27
C PHE A 105 4.87 7.41 2.25
N GLY A 106 4.74 8.67 1.87
CA GLY A 106 5.21 9.77 2.69
C GLY A 106 4.39 11.04 2.51
N GLY A 107 4.70 12.06 3.31
CA GLY A 107 3.96 13.32 3.25
C GLY A 107 2.49 13.15 3.64
N ASP A 108 1.58 13.48 2.73
CA ASP A 108 0.13 13.38 2.96
C ASP A 108 -0.37 11.93 3.05
N ASP A 109 0.44 10.97 2.57
CA ASP A 109 0.10 9.55 2.53
C ASP A 109 0.59 8.76 3.77
N TRP A 110 1.04 9.45 4.81
CA TRP A 110 1.60 8.86 6.03
C TRP A 110 0.70 7.76 6.64
N ASN A 111 -0.63 7.86 6.46
CA ASN A 111 -1.56 6.88 7.01
C ASN A 111 -1.38 5.50 6.40
N TYR A 112 -0.86 5.39 5.18
CA TYR A 112 -0.60 4.10 4.52
C TYR A 112 0.63 3.36 5.07
N ASN A 113 1.41 3.96 5.96
CA ASN A 113 2.49 3.25 6.66
C ASN A 113 1.99 2.25 7.71
N GLY A 114 0.74 2.31 8.12
CA GLY A 114 0.12 1.24 8.91
C GLY A 114 -0.34 0.11 8.02
N THR A 115 0.24 -1.09 8.16
CA THR A 115 -0.13 -2.25 7.34
C THR A 115 -1.10 -3.15 8.10
N GLU A 116 -2.36 -3.16 7.68
CA GLU A 116 -3.41 -4.02 8.26
C GLU A 116 -3.22 -5.48 7.90
N SER A 117 -2.82 -5.75 6.64
CA SER A 117 -2.59 -7.11 6.15
C SER A 117 -1.68 -7.12 4.93
N LEU A 118 -0.98 -8.23 4.73
CA LEU A 118 -0.12 -8.46 3.58
C LEU A 118 -0.42 -9.86 3.00
N ALA A 119 -0.48 -9.97 1.68
CA ALA A 119 -0.56 -11.24 1.00
C ALA A 119 0.46 -11.32 -0.13
N THR A 120 0.99 -12.52 -0.36
CA THR A 120 1.88 -12.83 -1.47
C THR A 120 1.23 -13.85 -2.39
N ASP A 121 1.47 -13.72 -3.70
CA ASP A 121 0.85 -14.58 -4.70
C ASP A 121 1.53 -15.96 -4.71
N PRO A 122 0.77 -17.06 -4.58
CA PRO A 122 1.33 -18.42 -4.58
C PRO A 122 1.71 -18.93 -5.99
N VAL A 123 1.29 -18.25 -7.06
CA VAL A 123 1.54 -18.64 -8.45
C VAL A 123 2.59 -17.74 -9.09
N GLU A 124 2.50 -16.43 -8.86
CA GLU A 124 3.44 -15.43 -9.35
C GLU A 124 4.09 -14.70 -8.17
N PRO A 125 5.21 -15.24 -7.65
CA PRO A 125 5.83 -14.73 -6.41
C PRO A 125 6.24 -13.26 -6.43
N ASN A 126 6.44 -12.68 -7.63
CA ASN A 126 6.72 -11.26 -7.81
C ASN A 126 5.52 -10.36 -7.43
N ARG A 127 4.33 -10.94 -7.26
CA ARG A 127 3.15 -10.20 -6.81
C ARG A 127 3.02 -10.20 -5.29
N VAL A 128 2.80 -9.00 -4.76
CA VAL A 128 2.52 -8.77 -3.34
C VAL A 128 1.43 -7.71 -3.20
N TYR A 129 0.61 -7.86 -2.17
CA TYR A 129 -0.54 -7.03 -1.90
C TYR A 129 -0.51 -6.52 -0.46
N LEU A 130 -0.86 -5.25 -0.26
CA LEU A 130 -0.95 -4.61 1.05
C LEU A 130 -2.34 -4.00 1.26
N ALA A 131 -2.99 -4.32 2.36
CA ALA A 131 -4.09 -3.53 2.89
C ALA A 131 -3.48 -2.52 3.87
N ALA A 132 -3.54 -1.24 3.54
CA ALA A 132 -2.80 -0.19 4.23
C ALA A 132 -3.70 0.93 4.77
N GLY A 133 -3.40 1.36 5.97
CA GLY A 133 -4.04 2.43 6.72
C GLY A 133 -3.79 2.25 8.22
N THR A 134 -3.17 3.25 8.86
CA THR A 134 -2.80 3.20 10.28
C THR A 134 -4.02 3.23 11.19
N TYR A 135 -4.98 4.09 10.87
CA TYR A 135 -6.20 4.30 11.67
C TYR A 135 -7.46 4.19 10.81
N SER A 136 -8.46 3.49 11.33
CA SER A 136 -9.75 3.25 10.65
C SER A 136 -10.58 4.51 10.43
N THR A 137 -10.27 5.60 11.13
CA THR A 137 -10.92 6.91 10.94
C THR A 137 -10.38 7.68 9.72
N ASN A 138 -9.30 7.20 9.12
CA ASN A 138 -8.67 7.80 7.95
C ASN A 138 -8.93 6.94 6.70
N ASN A 139 -8.41 7.38 5.57
CA ASN A 139 -8.46 6.63 4.32
C ASN A 139 -7.75 5.28 4.45
N GLY A 140 -8.30 4.27 3.77
CA GLY A 140 -7.68 2.96 3.62
C GLY A 140 -7.58 2.58 2.15
N ALA A 141 -6.59 1.79 1.80
CA ALA A 141 -6.40 1.33 0.43
C ALA A 141 -5.81 -0.08 0.38
N ILE A 142 -6.02 -0.74 -0.74
CA ILE A 142 -5.29 -1.95 -1.09
C ILE A 142 -4.33 -1.60 -2.22
N PHE A 143 -3.07 -1.90 -1.99
CA PHE A 143 -1.99 -1.72 -2.95
C PHE A 143 -1.62 -3.07 -3.55
N ALA A 144 -1.33 -3.08 -4.85
CA ALA A 144 -0.84 -4.25 -5.57
C ALA A 144 0.48 -3.92 -6.28
N SER A 145 1.44 -4.81 -6.14
CA SER A 145 2.72 -4.78 -6.83
C SER A 145 2.91 -6.06 -7.64
N ASP A 146 3.55 -5.97 -8.80
CA ASP A 146 3.96 -7.09 -9.62
C ASP A 146 5.49 -7.17 -9.81
N ASP A 147 6.23 -6.51 -8.91
CA ASP A 147 7.69 -6.43 -8.95
C ASP A 147 8.33 -6.50 -7.54
N TYR A 148 7.76 -7.35 -6.67
CA TYR A 148 8.23 -7.58 -5.30
C TYR A 148 8.13 -6.35 -4.38
N GLY A 149 7.19 -5.44 -4.64
CA GLY A 149 6.98 -4.24 -3.83
C GLY A 149 7.84 -3.03 -4.22
N LYS A 150 8.44 -3.02 -5.41
CA LYS A 150 9.22 -1.87 -5.87
C LYS A 150 8.33 -0.75 -6.41
N ASN A 151 7.23 -1.12 -7.07
CA ASN A 151 6.22 -0.19 -7.56
C ASN A 151 4.83 -0.69 -7.18
N TRP A 152 3.92 0.25 -6.90
CA TRP A 152 2.60 -0.03 -6.41
C TRP A 152 1.51 0.61 -7.27
N THR A 153 0.43 -0.13 -7.49
CA THR A 153 -0.86 0.41 -7.91
C THR A 153 -1.75 0.51 -6.69
N ILE A 154 -2.69 1.46 -6.68
CA ILE A 154 -3.59 1.71 -5.55
C ILE A 154 -5.04 1.48 -5.95
N CYS A 155 -5.80 0.86 -5.05
CA CYS A 155 -7.25 0.87 -5.04
C CYS A 155 -7.72 1.43 -3.69
N GLU A 156 -8.23 2.65 -3.67
CA GLU A 156 -8.83 3.24 -2.48
C GLU A 156 -10.06 2.46 -2.08
N MET A 157 -10.16 2.14 -0.79
CA MET A 157 -11.31 1.45 -0.22
C MET A 157 -12.31 2.46 0.36
N PRO A 158 -13.61 2.15 0.37
CA PRO A 158 -14.63 3.07 0.92
C PRO A 158 -14.64 3.12 2.46
N PHE A 159 -13.67 2.51 3.11
CA PHE A 159 -13.47 2.46 4.57
C PHE A 159 -12.00 2.56 4.92
N GLY A 160 -11.72 2.92 6.18
CA GLY A 160 -10.36 2.95 6.69
C GLY A 160 -9.85 1.57 7.13
N MET A 161 -8.55 1.45 7.20
CA MET A 161 -7.84 0.31 7.77
C MET A 161 -7.39 0.63 9.20
N GLY A 162 -7.00 -0.37 9.95
CA GLY A 162 -6.61 -0.19 11.36
C GLY A 162 -5.29 -0.89 11.70
N GLY A 163 -4.28 -0.66 10.87
CA GLY A 163 -2.96 -1.29 11.03
C GLY A 163 -2.37 -1.11 12.43
N ASN A 164 -2.63 0.03 13.09
CA ASN A 164 -2.22 0.30 14.47
C ASN A 164 -3.36 0.23 15.49
N GLU A 165 -4.45 -0.43 15.18
CA GLU A 165 -5.57 -0.56 16.10
C GLU A 165 -5.62 -1.93 16.77
N VAL A 166 -6.47 -2.04 17.78
CA VAL A 166 -6.70 -3.31 18.49
C VAL A 166 -7.17 -4.36 17.50
N GLY A 167 -6.65 -5.60 17.60
CA GLY A 167 -6.91 -6.67 16.63
C GLY A 167 -5.91 -6.75 15.47
N ARG A 168 -4.91 -5.88 15.41
CA ARG A 168 -3.84 -5.94 14.39
C ARG A 168 -3.03 -7.24 14.40
N GLY A 169 -2.98 -7.93 15.53
CA GLY A 169 -2.30 -9.22 15.69
C GLY A 169 -3.19 -10.44 15.45
N CYS A 170 -4.40 -10.29 14.87
CA CYS A 170 -5.32 -11.41 14.66
C CYS A 170 -5.05 -12.20 13.35
N GLY A 171 -3.89 -12.05 12.75
CA GLY A 171 -3.50 -12.71 11.50
C GLY A 171 -3.88 -11.91 10.25
N GLU A 172 -3.61 -12.53 9.09
CA GLU A 172 -3.79 -11.87 7.80
C GLU A 172 -5.26 -11.92 7.33
N ARG A 173 -5.76 -10.78 6.88
CA ARG A 173 -7.14 -10.58 6.41
C ARG A 173 -7.24 -10.49 4.90
N LEU A 174 -6.10 -10.34 4.23
CA LEU A 174 -5.96 -10.32 2.78
C LEU A 174 -5.40 -11.66 2.33
N GLN A 175 -6.06 -12.31 1.38
CA GLN A 175 -5.68 -13.62 0.90
C GLN A 175 -5.86 -13.71 -0.61
N VAL A 176 -4.92 -14.37 -1.28
CA VAL A 176 -5.03 -14.75 -2.69
C VAL A 176 -5.66 -16.14 -2.76
N ASP A 177 -6.61 -16.35 -3.68
CA ASP A 177 -7.18 -17.67 -3.91
C ASP A 177 -6.11 -18.62 -4.48
N PRO A 178 -5.83 -19.74 -3.83
CA PRO A 178 -4.77 -20.65 -4.28
C PRO A 178 -5.09 -21.39 -5.58
N ASN A 179 -6.34 -21.38 -6.03
CA ASN A 179 -6.76 -22.04 -7.27
C ASN A 179 -6.84 -21.07 -8.46
N ASP A 180 -7.00 -19.78 -8.19
CA ASP A 180 -7.06 -18.72 -9.20
C ASP A 180 -6.48 -17.44 -8.60
N ASN A 181 -5.22 -17.16 -8.88
CA ASN A 181 -4.49 -16.02 -8.32
C ASN A 181 -4.98 -14.65 -8.81
N SER A 182 -5.90 -14.59 -9.77
CA SER A 182 -6.60 -13.36 -10.12
C SER A 182 -7.63 -12.95 -9.06
N ILE A 183 -8.02 -13.91 -8.20
CA ILE A 183 -9.02 -13.72 -7.16
C ILE A 183 -8.34 -13.43 -5.82
N LEU A 184 -8.79 -12.36 -5.18
CA LEU A 184 -8.38 -12.02 -3.82
C LEU A 184 -9.59 -11.77 -2.94
N TYR A 185 -9.44 -12.04 -1.66
CA TYR A 185 -10.42 -11.73 -0.62
C TYR A 185 -9.80 -10.86 0.46
N PHE A 186 -10.57 -9.90 0.93
CA PHE A 186 -10.20 -9.05 2.07
C PHE A 186 -11.34 -8.99 3.08
N GLY A 187 -11.05 -9.41 4.31
CA GLY A 187 -11.94 -9.28 5.45
C GLY A 187 -11.73 -7.95 6.16
N SER A 188 -12.63 -7.00 5.96
CA SER A 188 -12.55 -5.71 6.65
C SER A 188 -12.87 -5.82 8.15
N ARG A 189 -12.59 -4.77 8.89
CA ARG A 189 -12.91 -4.72 10.34
C ARG A 189 -14.41 -4.67 10.61
N ALA A 190 -15.14 -3.86 9.85
CA ALA A 190 -16.55 -3.58 10.08
C ALA A 190 -17.39 -3.41 8.80
N ASP A 191 -16.79 -3.64 7.63
CA ASP A 191 -17.40 -3.39 6.33
C ASP A 191 -17.55 -4.68 5.49
N GLY A 192 -17.51 -5.85 6.14
CA GLY A 192 -17.76 -7.14 5.55
C GLY A 192 -16.58 -7.72 4.77
N LEU A 193 -16.90 -8.69 3.92
CA LEU A 193 -15.97 -9.37 3.04
C LEU A 193 -15.93 -8.68 1.67
N TRP A 194 -14.76 -8.44 1.16
CA TRP A 194 -14.52 -7.85 -0.15
C TRP A 194 -13.77 -8.83 -1.06
N LYS A 195 -14.07 -8.77 -2.35
CA LYS A 195 -13.49 -9.66 -3.36
C LYS A 195 -13.00 -8.84 -4.54
N SER A 196 -11.80 -9.17 -5.01
CA SER A 196 -11.28 -8.81 -6.32
C SER A 196 -11.26 -10.02 -7.24
N THR A 197 -11.37 -9.81 -8.56
CA THR A 197 -11.24 -10.84 -9.61
C THR A 197 -10.28 -10.38 -10.73
N ASP A 198 -9.47 -9.39 -10.44
CA ASP A 198 -8.57 -8.71 -11.38
C ASP A 198 -7.23 -8.35 -10.73
N TYR A 199 -6.69 -9.27 -9.92
CA TYR A 199 -5.39 -9.10 -9.24
C TYR A 199 -5.35 -7.87 -8.32
N GLY A 200 -6.47 -7.54 -7.65
CA GLY A 200 -6.54 -6.43 -6.72
C GLY A 200 -6.77 -5.05 -7.35
N ALA A 201 -6.97 -4.97 -8.68
CA ALA A 201 -7.19 -3.70 -9.35
C ALA A 201 -8.54 -3.06 -8.99
N THR A 202 -9.58 -3.88 -8.81
CA THR A 202 -10.89 -3.42 -8.33
C THR A 202 -11.45 -4.36 -7.27
N TRP A 203 -12.26 -3.80 -6.37
CA TRP A 203 -12.84 -4.53 -5.24
C TRP A 203 -14.35 -4.33 -5.15
N ASN A 204 -15.07 -5.41 -4.86
CA ASN A 204 -16.52 -5.40 -4.67
C ASN A 204 -16.89 -6.09 -3.36
N GLU A 205 -17.86 -5.54 -2.66
CA GLU A 205 -18.42 -6.16 -1.46
C GLU A 205 -19.12 -7.48 -1.81
N VAL A 206 -18.84 -8.52 -1.03
CA VAL A 206 -19.55 -9.80 -1.09
C VAL A 206 -20.82 -9.68 -0.25
N THR A 207 -21.89 -9.14 -0.85
CA THR A 207 -23.15 -8.82 -0.14
C THR A 207 -23.88 -10.03 0.44
N SER A 208 -23.57 -11.24 -0.06
CA SER A 208 -24.11 -12.51 0.48
C SER A 208 -23.39 -12.98 1.74
N PHE A 209 -22.27 -12.33 2.12
CA PHE A 209 -21.56 -12.69 3.35
C PHE A 209 -22.39 -12.29 4.58
N PRO A 210 -22.59 -13.21 5.55
CA PRO A 210 -23.62 -13.04 6.59
C PRO A 210 -23.33 -11.99 7.65
N THR A 211 -22.10 -11.49 7.73
CA THR A 211 -21.67 -10.53 8.74
C THR A 211 -20.82 -9.40 8.14
N LYS A 212 -20.94 -8.22 8.73
CA LYS A 212 -20.06 -7.09 8.39
C LYS A 212 -18.74 -7.10 9.18
N GLY A 213 -18.62 -7.96 10.18
CA GLY A 213 -17.57 -7.88 11.18
C GLY A 213 -17.95 -6.87 12.27
N GLY A 214 -17.01 -6.53 13.11
CA GLY A 214 -17.20 -5.53 14.16
C GLY A 214 -16.59 -5.93 15.48
N TYR A 215 -16.69 -5.01 16.42
CA TYR A 215 -16.26 -5.20 17.79
C TYR A 215 -17.37 -5.91 18.57
N THR A 216 -17.13 -7.11 19.06
CA THR A 216 -18.03 -7.77 20.02
C THR A 216 -17.39 -7.75 21.41
N GLU A 217 -18.19 -7.79 22.46
CA GLU A 217 -17.71 -7.89 23.84
C GLU A 217 -16.83 -9.13 24.08
N ASP A 218 -16.95 -10.15 23.21
CA ASP A 218 -16.24 -11.42 23.27
C ASP A 218 -14.97 -11.49 22.39
N GLY A 219 -14.57 -10.41 21.70
CA GLY A 219 -13.37 -10.35 20.85
C GLY A 219 -13.63 -9.98 19.38
N TYR A 220 -12.54 -9.91 18.62
CA TYR A 220 -12.55 -9.53 17.21
C TYR A 220 -12.99 -10.68 16.32
N LEU A 221 -13.95 -10.43 15.44
CA LEU A 221 -14.24 -11.34 14.34
C LEU A 221 -13.11 -11.24 13.30
N SER A 222 -12.18 -12.19 13.34
CA SER A 222 -11.28 -12.41 12.22
C SER A 222 -12.04 -13.22 11.16
N LEU A 223 -12.20 -12.65 9.95
CA LEU A 223 -12.83 -13.37 8.83
C LEU A 223 -12.00 -14.57 8.35
N ILE A 224 -10.77 -14.71 8.78
CA ILE A 224 -9.87 -15.85 8.47
C ILE A 224 -10.29 -17.13 9.19
N HIS A 225 -11.06 -17.05 10.26
CA HIS A 225 -11.47 -18.21 11.07
C HIS A 225 -12.89 -18.73 10.75
N ILE A 226 -13.44 -18.36 9.63
CA ILE A 226 -14.75 -18.85 9.19
C ILE A 226 -14.61 -20.00 8.21
#